data_3bd1c3c9b690dbc85ad5ae405c25e2ad
#
_entry.id   3bd1c3c9b690dbc85ad5ae405c25e2ad
#
_cell.length_a   1.000
_cell.length_b   1.000
_cell.length_c   1.000
_cell.angle_alpha   90.00
_cell.angle_beta   90.00
_cell.angle_gamma   90.00
#
_symmetry.space_group_name_H-M   'P 1'
#
loop_
_entity.id
_entity.type
_entity.pdbx_description
1 polymer ?
#
loop_
_entity_poly.entity_id
_entity_poly.type
_entity_poly.pdbx_seq_one_letter_code
_entity_poly.pdbx_strand_id
1 'polypeptide(L)'
;MGRVWLAIVLCGVGPLVSATDLSLSSDRVEAVHSARLTFEQIGSVVLKSSSAEYSSGLRLLPAAGESGFDLSSGRYLAADLESLASHQQRVCLQVRDSSRDTYAGIALDPGEKTTIKLHLPHDFIYASPEGAKGVKTLDTRNITDIAFLVVWPYEGQFSGLLNVRISNIRLAGPPDHARKVALANYLPFVDPYGQYLHGEWKYKVRTDADLRGDLARERGELKPAPEAWDEYGGWANGPQLEATGHFRTEKVNGKWWFVTPTGHLFYSLGINVVKTDSDAPNGYMHRDWYVSPPQTAMSFPTWNLRKKFGKTDFAEDYYDFVLDRLDSWGINTIGNWSDGALTKLGRKPYMLAFDLSGVDLPKLSGGFYDTLDATFADKLKASVQAAAQVAGSAQAQAVTDPMCIGFFIGNELSFPTDSAYYEPFFKACKEALAAVAPSKLYLGSRFKSLRNSEALWTAAAKWCDVISVNSYVASVAVFTDGQYAAPKFDRPVLHSEFHFGTLHRGMFSAGLCPVGDQCERARNYKRIVAGALRHPYFVGSHWFQYRDQPLVGRGDGENYQIGFVDVCDRPYPALCRAAREVGEMMYNVRAGK
;
A
#
# COMPACT_ATOMS: atom_id res chain seq x y z
N MET A 1 -30.90 6.58 12.77
CA MET A 1 -30.43 5.17 12.78
C MET A 1 -30.53 4.64 11.36
N GLY A 2 -29.55 4.92 10.53
CA GLY A 2 -29.46 4.48 9.15
C GLY A 2 -28.54 3.27 9.06
N ARG A 3 -29.07 2.09 8.79
CA ARG A 3 -28.30 0.89 8.48
C ARG A 3 -27.63 1.09 7.12
N VAL A 4 -26.34 1.35 7.12
CA VAL A 4 -25.52 1.28 5.91
C VAL A 4 -25.39 -0.20 5.55
N TRP A 5 -26.01 -0.62 4.46
CA TRP A 5 -25.86 -1.95 3.90
C TRP A 5 -24.44 -2.08 3.33
N LEU A 6 -23.60 -2.80 4.04
CA LEU A 6 -22.32 -3.26 3.50
C LEU A 6 -22.64 -4.37 2.49
N ALA A 7 -22.60 -4.07 1.20
CA ALA A 7 -22.67 -5.11 0.18
C ALA A 7 -21.49 -6.07 0.37
N ILE A 8 -21.77 -7.23 0.93
CA ILE A 8 -20.78 -8.30 1.07
C ILE A 8 -20.54 -8.85 -0.34
N VAL A 9 -19.41 -8.53 -0.92
CA VAL A 9 -18.92 -9.27 -2.09
C VAL A 9 -18.61 -10.68 -1.63
N LEU A 10 -19.52 -11.60 -1.88
CA LEU A 10 -19.30 -13.04 -1.67
C LEU A 10 -18.25 -13.52 -2.66
N CYS A 11 -16.98 -13.47 -2.24
CA CYS A 11 -15.94 -14.23 -2.89
C CYS A 11 -16.15 -15.70 -2.51
N GLY A 12 -16.80 -16.47 -3.38
CA GLY A 12 -17.10 -17.88 -3.15
C GLY A 12 -15.83 -18.65 -2.79
N VAL A 13 -15.85 -19.33 -1.66
CA VAL A 13 -14.86 -20.33 -1.31
C VAL A 13 -15.14 -21.52 -2.21
N GLY A 14 -14.19 -21.89 -3.08
CA GLY A 14 -14.30 -23.09 -3.92
C GLY A 14 -14.41 -24.38 -3.09
N PRO A 15 -14.65 -25.52 -3.72
CA PRO A 15 -14.85 -26.77 -3.01
C PRO A 15 -13.66 -27.13 -2.10
N LEU A 16 -13.98 -27.69 -0.95
CA LEU A 16 -13.03 -28.22 0.04
C LEU A 16 -12.20 -29.35 -0.56
N VAL A 17 -10.90 -29.26 -0.42
CA VAL A 17 -9.94 -30.33 -0.72
C VAL A 17 -9.23 -30.66 0.58
N SER A 18 -9.34 -31.86 1.09
CA SER A 18 -8.69 -32.21 2.34
C SER A 18 -8.33 -33.67 2.50
N ALA A 19 -7.14 -33.90 3.10
CA ALA A 19 -6.87 -35.04 3.99
C ALA A 19 -6.07 -34.62 5.23
N THR A 20 -5.63 -33.35 5.35
CA THR A 20 -4.83 -32.91 6.50
C THR A 20 -5.75 -32.53 7.65
N ASP A 21 -5.54 -33.14 8.82
CA ASP A 21 -6.27 -32.76 10.04
C ASP A 21 -5.77 -31.42 10.57
N LEU A 22 -6.64 -30.43 10.49
CA LEU A 22 -6.42 -29.06 10.98
C LEU A 22 -7.31 -28.73 12.19
N SER A 23 -7.78 -29.75 12.91
CA SER A 23 -8.65 -29.58 14.06
C SER A 23 -7.96 -28.85 15.21
N LEU A 24 -8.69 -27.92 15.84
CA LEU A 24 -8.27 -27.23 17.06
C LEU A 24 -8.65 -28.09 18.26
N SER A 25 -7.70 -28.89 18.76
CA SER A 25 -7.84 -29.69 19.97
C SER A 25 -6.83 -29.26 21.03
N SER A 26 -7.15 -29.47 22.30
CA SER A 26 -6.34 -28.99 23.43
C SER A 26 -4.96 -29.65 23.54
N ASP A 27 -4.77 -30.79 22.93
CA ASP A 27 -3.51 -31.54 22.86
C ASP A 27 -2.59 -31.07 21.75
N ARG A 28 -3.11 -30.25 20.82
CA ARG A 28 -2.36 -29.75 19.65
C ARG A 28 -2.19 -28.23 19.61
N VAL A 29 -2.88 -27.52 20.50
CA VAL A 29 -2.86 -26.06 20.47
C VAL A 29 -2.11 -25.53 21.69
N GLU A 30 -1.08 -24.77 21.42
CA GLU A 30 -0.27 -24.10 22.45
C GLU A 30 -0.54 -22.60 22.51
N ALA A 31 -0.59 -22.06 23.71
CA ALA A 31 -0.56 -20.62 23.92
C ALA A 31 0.86 -20.08 23.76
N VAL A 32 1.01 -19.00 23.00
CA VAL A 32 2.29 -18.32 22.77
C VAL A 32 2.34 -17.05 23.62
N HIS A 33 3.39 -16.89 24.41
CA HIS A 33 3.61 -15.77 25.34
C HIS A 33 2.45 -15.58 26.35
N SER A 34 1.93 -14.37 26.48
CA SER A 34 0.87 -14.03 27.46
C SER A 34 -0.56 -14.42 27.03
N ALA A 35 -0.71 -15.21 25.97
CA ALA A 35 -2.03 -15.63 25.50
C ALA A 35 -2.70 -16.64 26.42
N ARG A 36 -4.04 -16.58 26.48
CA ARG A 36 -4.90 -17.55 27.15
C ARG A 36 -5.87 -18.14 26.14
N LEU A 37 -6.04 -19.45 26.20
CA LEU A 37 -6.91 -20.19 25.31
C LEU A 37 -8.10 -20.75 26.08
N THR A 38 -9.28 -20.64 25.49
CA THR A 38 -10.51 -21.26 26.01
C THR A 38 -11.14 -22.08 24.89
N PHE A 39 -11.21 -23.39 25.06
CA PHE A 39 -11.88 -24.30 24.13
C PHE A 39 -13.38 -24.30 24.45
N GLU A 40 -14.22 -23.87 23.51
CA GLU A 40 -15.66 -23.78 23.71
C GLU A 40 -16.41 -25.00 23.18
N GLN A 41 -15.95 -25.52 22.04
CA GLN A 41 -16.47 -26.73 21.40
C GLN A 41 -15.39 -27.33 20.50
N ILE A 42 -15.62 -28.55 20.01
CA ILE A 42 -14.69 -29.21 19.09
C ILE A 42 -14.45 -28.31 17.86
N GLY A 43 -13.18 -27.99 17.57
CA GLY A 43 -12.78 -27.19 16.43
C GLY A 43 -12.92 -25.66 16.61
N SER A 44 -13.16 -25.18 17.83
CA SER A 44 -13.24 -23.73 18.12
C SER A 44 -12.48 -23.36 19.37
N VAL A 45 -11.68 -22.31 19.29
CA VAL A 45 -10.91 -21.76 20.41
C VAL A 45 -11.06 -20.25 20.50
N VAL A 46 -11.23 -19.73 21.72
CA VAL A 46 -11.14 -18.30 21.98
C VAL A 46 -9.74 -17.98 22.46
N LEU A 47 -9.07 -17.12 21.71
CA LEU A 47 -7.75 -16.59 21.99
C LEU A 47 -7.88 -15.23 22.67
N LYS A 48 -7.36 -15.10 23.89
CA LYS A 48 -7.23 -13.83 24.61
C LYS A 48 -5.76 -13.54 24.88
N SER A 49 -5.31 -12.33 24.56
CA SER A 49 -4.00 -11.83 24.96
C SER A 49 -4.18 -10.72 25.98
N SER A 50 -3.40 -10.74 27.05
CA SER A 50 -3.47 -9.77 28.15
C SER A 50 -2.36 -8.73 28.12
N SER A 51 -1.39 -8.87 27.22
CA SER A 51 -0.26 -7.94 27.09
C SER A 51 0.02 -7.59 25.65
N ALA A 52 0.69 -6.46 25.48
CA ALA A 52 1.20 -5.98 24.19
C ALA A 52 2.50 -6.69 23.76
N GLU A 53 2.77 -7.89 24.27
CA GLU A 53 3.95 -8.63 23.87
C GLU A 53 3.88 -9.04 22.41
N TYR A 54 4.95 -8.75 21.72
CA TYR A 54 5.19 -9.14 20.33
C TYR A 54 5.01 -10.65 20.19
N SER A 55 4.20 -11.09 19.21
CA SER A 55 3.94 -12.50 18.90
C SER A 55 3.08 -13.27 19.91
N SER A 56 2.30 -12.60 20.75
CA SER A 56 1.32 -13.30 21.59
C SER A 56 0.20 -13.90 20.73
N GLY A 57 -0.16 -15.15 21.00
CA GLY A 57 -1.17 -15.83 20.19
C GLY A 57 -1.35 -17.30 20.49
N LEU A 58 -1.75 -18.06 19.49
CA LEU A 58 -1.81 -19.51 19.53
C LEU A 58 -1.00 -20.14 18.39
N ARG A 59 -0.52 -21.35 18.64
CA ARG A 59 0.14 -22.21 17.66
C ARG A 59 -0.56 -23.56 17.62
N LEU A 60 -0.90 -24.02 16.42
CA LEU A 60 -1.37 -25.36 16.15
C LEU A 60 -0.17 -26.21 15.70
N LEU A 61 0.04 -27.34 16.36
CA LEU A 61 1.11 -28.29 16.08
C LEU A 61 0.59 -29.50 15.32
N PRO A 62 1.47 -30.20 14.56
CA PRO A 62 1.14 -31.48 13.95
C PRO A 62 0.65 -32.50 14.97
N ALA A 63 -0.07 -33.51 14.52
CA ALA A 63 -0.49 -34.61 15.38
C ALA A 63 0.70 -35.39 15.95
N ALA A 64 0.52 -36.03 17.09
CA ALA A 64 1.57 -36.79 17.74
C ALA A 64 2.14 -37.86 16.77
N GLY A 65 3.45 -37.81 16.54
CA GLY A 65 4.17 -38.70 15.62
C GLY A 65 4.26 -38.18 14.17
N GLU A 66 3.64 -37.06 13.84
CA GLU A 66 3.81 -36.38 12.56
C GLU A 66 4.91 -35.31 12.63
N SER A 67 5.69 -35.16 11.57
CA SER A 67 6.74 -34.15 11.49
C SER A 67 6.26 -32.78 11.01
N GLY A 68 5.06 -32.69 10.43
CA GLY A 68 4.48 -31.47 9.88
C GLY A 68 3.12 -31.70 9.23
N PHE A 69 2.51 -30.59 8.80
CA PHE A 69 1.29 -30.60 8.00
C PHE A 69 1.61 -30.62 6.51
N ASP A 70 0.91 -31.41 5.72
CA ASP A 70 0.91 -31.32 4.27
C ASP A 70 -0.21 -30.39 3.81
N LEU A 71 0.14 -29.14 3.47
CA LEU A 71 -0.78 -28.12 2.97
C LEU A 71 -0.75 -28.00 1.44
N SER A 72 -0.05 -28.90 0.74
CA SER A 72 0.21 -28.80 -0.71
C SER A 72 -1.02 -28.99 -1.60
N SER A 73 -2.12 -29.48 -1.05
CA SER A 73 -3.37 -29.71 -1.79
C SER A 73 -4.30 -28.49 -1.87
N GLY A 74 -4.00 -27.40 -1.14
CA GLY A 74 -4.81 -26.19 -1.12
C GLY A 74 -4.08 -24.97 -1.67
N ARG A 75 -4.80 -24.01 -2.25
CA ARG A 75 -4.26 -22.69 -2.61
C ARG A 75 -4.09 -21.80 -1.41
N TYR A 76 -5.00 -21.88 -0.47
CA TYR A 76 -5.04 -21.09 0.74
C TYR A 76 -5.16 -21.95 1.97
N LEU A 77 -4.47 -21.54 3.04
CA LEU A 77 -4.90 -21.89 4.39
C LEU A 77 -5.91 -20.81 4.83
N ALA A 78 -7.07 -21.23 5.28
CA ALA A 78 -8.16 -20.35 5.68
C ALA A 78 -8.65 -20.68 7.08
N ALA A 79 -9.11 -19.69 7.83
CA ALA A 79 -9.76 -19.85 9.13
C ALA A 79 -10.87 -18.82 9.30
N ASP A 80 -11.94 -19.20 10.00
CA ASP A 80 -13.00 -18.28 10.33
C ASP A 80 -12.70 -17.61 11.67
N LEU A 81 -12.84 -16.28 11.69
CA LEU A 81 -12.56 -15.41 12.83
C LEU A 81 -13.82 -14.67 13.24
N GLU A 82 -14.02 -14.52 14.57
CA GLU A 82 -15.04 -13.64 15.15
C GLU A 82 -14.40 -12.76 16.22
N SER A 83 -14.51 -11.45 16.05
CA SER A 83 -14.04 -10.49 17.03
C SER A 83 -14.98 -10.46 18.24
N LEU A 84 -14.45 -10.73 19.43
CA LEU A 84 -15.17 -10.67 20.70
C LEU A 84 -14.74 -9.44 21.54
N ALA A 85 -13.87 -8.58 21.01
CA ALA A 85 -13.43 -7.35 21.66
C ALA A 85 -14.37 -6.19 21.37
N SER A 86 -14.33 -5.17 22.23
CA SER A 86 -15.02 -3.89 22.05
C SER A 86 -14.23 -2.87 21.22
N HIS A 87 -13.02 -3.22 20.79
CA HIS A 87 -12.12 -2.39 19.99
C HIS A 87 -11.67 -3.15 18.75
N GLN A 88 -11.09 -2.44 17.79
CA GLN A 88 -10.52 -3.05 16.60
C GLN A 88 -9.30 -3.90 16.98
N GLN A 89 -9.23 -5.12 16.46
CA GLN A 89 -8.15 -6.06 16.70
C GLN A 89 -7.40 -6.38 15.41
N ARG A 90 -6.22 -6.98 15.54
CA ARG A 90 -5.44 -7.47 14.42
C ARG A 90 -5.01 -8.89 14.66
N VAL A 91 -5.24 -9.71 13.66
CA VAL A 91 -4.87 -11.12 13.67
C VAL A 91 -3.98 -11.38 12.47
N CYS A 92 -2.85 -12.02 12.71
CA CYS A 92 -1.93 -12.52 11.70
C CYS A 92 -2.01 -14.05 11.69
N LEU A 93 -2.30 -14.64 10.54
CA LEU A 93 -2.16 -16.07 10.28
C LEU A 93 -0.78 -16.30 9.67
N GLN A 94 0.03 -17.12 10.31
CA GLN A 94 1.37 -17.48 9.88
C GLN A 94 1.49 -18.99 9.72
N VAL A 95 2.22 -19.44 8.73
CA VAL A 95 2.70 -20.80 8.60
C VAL A 95 4.22 -20.82 8.50
N ARG A 96 4.83 -21.86 9.06
CA ARG A 96 6.28 -22.02 9.09
C ARG A 96 6.67 -23.44 8.70
N ASP A 97 7.73 -23.57 7.90
CA ASP A 97 8.50 -24.80 7.76
C ASP A 97 9.74 -24.79 8.66
N SER A 98 10.66 -25.73 8.49
CA SER A 98 11.89 -25.83 9.31
C SER A 98 12.82 -24.61 9.19
N SER A 99 12.67 -23.79 8.15
CA SER A 99 13.61 -22.71 7.80
C SER A 99 12.95 -21.37 7.49
N ARG A 100 11.64 -21.37 7.20
CA ARG A 100 10.96 -20.19 6.62
C ARG A 100 9.53 -20.05 7.12
N ASP A 101 9.00 -18.86 6.97
CA ASP A 101 7.61 -18.54 7.29
C ASP A 101 6.98 -17.66 6.20
N THR A 102 5.66 -17.72 6.12
CA THR A 102 4.83 -16.75 5.39
C THR A 102 3.61 -16.41 6.23
N TYR A 103 3.01 -15.26 5.98
CA TYR A 103 1.89 -14.78 6.79
C TYR A 103 0.94 -13.91 5.98
N ALA A 104 -0.27 -13.77 6.49
CA ALA A 104 -1.25 -12.78 6.09
C ALA A 104 -1.89 -12.17 7.33
N GLY A 105 -2.28 -10.90 7.27
CA GLY A 105 -2.88 -10.20 8.40
C GLY A 105 -4.19 -9.51 8.05
N ILE A 106 -5.07 -9.41 9.04
CA ILE A 106 -6.36 -8.73 8.91
C ILE A 106 -6.67 -7.92 10.17
N ALA A 107 -7.28 -6.75 10.00
CA ALA A 107 -7.94 -6.03 11.08
C ALA A 107 -9.39 -6.51 11.19
N LEU A 108 -9.88 -6.63 12.42
CA LEU A 108 -11.25 -7.02 12.76
C LEU A 108 -11.91 -5.91 13.56
N ASP A 109 -13.05 -5.43 13.10
CA ASP A 109 -13.88 -4.52 13.87
C ASP A 109 -14.63 -5.25 15.00
N PRO A 110 -15.10 -4.57 16.06
CA PRO A 110 -15.89 -5.19 17.12
C PRO A 110 -17.08 -5.97 16.56
N GLY A 111 -17.20 -7.24 16.97
CA GLY A 111 -18.27 -8.15 16.52
C GLY A 111 -18.16 -8.65 15.07
N GLU A 112 -17.11 -8.29 14.35
CA GLU A 112 -16.95 -8.75 12.96
C GLU A 112 -16.68 -10.25 12.88
N LYS A 113 -17.36 -10.90 11.93
CA LYS A 113 -17.13 -12.29 11.53
C LYS A 113 -16.60 -12.31 10.12
N THR A 114 -15.48 -12.97 9.91
CA THR A 114 -14.83 -13.03 8.60
C THR A 114 -13.93 -14.25 8.47
N THR A 115 -13.45 -14.52 7.26
CA THR A 115 -12.45 -15.56 7.01
C THR A 115 -11.12 -14.89 6.69
N ILE A 116 -10.06 -15.23 7.43
CA ILE A 116 -8.68 -14.91 7.05
C ILE A 116 -8.17 -15.99 6.08
N LYS A 117 -7.41 -15.57 5.08
CA LYS A 117 -6.78 -16.47 4.12
C LYS A 117 -5.29 -16.15 4.01
N LEU A 118 -4.49 -17.19 3.99
CA LEU A 118 -3.07 -17.12 3.69
C LEU A 118 -2.82 -17.87 2.38
N HIS A 119 -2.31 -17.17 1.36
CA HIS A 119 -1.93 -17.80 0.11
C HIS A 119 -0.70 -18.68 0.32
N LEU A 120 -0.81 -19.95 -0.06
CA LEU A 120 0.26 -20.93 0.05
C LEU A 120 1.07 -20.92 -1.25
N PRO A 121 2.36 -20.58 -1.23
CA PRO A 121 3.20 -20.66 -2.41
C PRO A 121 3.50 -22.11 -2.74
N HIS A 122 3.01 -22.59 -3.86
CA HIS A 122 3.20 -23.97 -4.31
C HIS A 122 4.41 -24.16 -5.21
N ASP A 123 4.97 -23.07 -5.70
CA ASP A 123 6.08 -23.12 -6.61
C ASP A 123 7.40 -23.04 -5.91
N PHE A 124 8.34 -23.76 -6.46
CA PHE A 124 9.73 -23.45 -6.27
C PHE A 124 10.00 -22.10 -6.90
N ILE A 125 9.77 -21.06 -6.15
CA ILE A 125 10.13 -19.73 -6.58
C ILE A 125 11.63 -19.65 -6.45
N TYR A 126 12.29 -19.50 -7.56
CA TYR A 126 13.71 -19.29 -7.60
C TYR A 126 14.07 -18.16 -6.65
N ALA A 127 14.99 -18.42 -5.76
CA ALA A 127 15.56 -17.39 -4.92
C ALA A 127 15.87 -16.21 -5.84
N SER A 128 15.26 -15.08 -5.54
CA SER A 128 15.50 -13.84 -6.16
C SER A 128 16.97 -13.69 -6.54
N PRO A 129 17.26 -13.03 -7.65
CA PRO A 129 18.58 -12.57 -7.98
C PRO A 129 19.25 -11.95 -6.75
N GLU A 130 20.56 -12.02 -6.67
CA GLU A 130 21.33 -11.39 -5.60
C GLU A 130 20.80 -9.98 -5.34
N GLY A 131 20.13 -9.77 -4.21
CA GLY A 131 19.56 -8.50 -3.79
C GLY A 131 18.04 -8.34 -3.83
N ALA A 132 17.25 -9.19 -4.48
CA ALA A 132 15.81 -9.07 -4.41
C ALA A 132 15.31 -9.53 -3.03
N LYS A 133 14.59 -8.65 -2.34
CA LYS A 133 13.98 -8.97 -1.05
C LYS A 133 12.75 -9.84 -1.27
N GLY A 134 12.72 -11.01 -0.65
CA GLY A 134 11.43 -11.61 -0.33
C GLY A 134 10.96 -12.82 -1.11
N VAL A 135 11.80 -13.54 -1.85
CA VAL A 135 11.39 -14.87 -2.30
C VAL A 135 11.71 -15.88 -1.22
N LYS A 136 10.71 -16.18 -0.42
CA LYS A 136 10.75 -17.29 0.53
C LYS A 136 10.03 -18.47 -0.10
N THR A 137 10.77 -19.51 -0.46
CA THR A 137 10.14 -20.80 -0.79
C THR A 137 9.79 -21.48 0.51
N LEU A 138 8.51 -21.77 0.69
CA LEU A 138 8.00 -22.55 1.81
C LEU A 138 7.78 -23.99 1.35
N ASP A 139 8.24 -24.97 2.11
CA ASP A 139 7.89 -26.37 1.85
C ASP A 139 6.47 -26.65 2.39
N THR A 140 5.47 -26.43 1.53
CA THR A 140 4.07 -26.63 1.89
C THR A 140 3.71 -28.09 2.23
N ARG A 141 4.60 -29.05 1.97
CA ARG A 141 4.42 -30.46 2.35
C ARG A 141 4.87 -30.79 3.76
N ASN A 142 5.62 -29.87 4.37
CA ASN A 142 6.19 -30.09 5.70
C ASN A 142 6.13 -28.80 6.53
N ILE A 143 4.94 -28.31 6.78
CA ILE A 143 4.70 -27.16 7.64
C ILE A 143 4.80 -27.59 9.09
N THR A 144 5.74 -27.03 9.83
CA THR A 144 6.03 -27.39 11.22
C THR A 144 5.03 -26.81 12.21
N ASP A 145 4.49 -25.61 11.91
CA ASP A 145 3.47 -24.99 12.74
C ASP A 145 2.57 -24.01 11.96
N ILE A 146 1.37 -23.83 12.47
CA ILE A 146 0.39 -22.84 12.04
C ILE A 146 0.09 -21.94 13.22
N ALA A 147 0.29 -20.63 13.11
CA ALA A 147 0.10 -19.71 14.22
C ALA A 147 -0.93 -18.61 13.91
N PHE A 148 -1.68 -18.20 14.93
CA PHE A 148 -2.52 -17.01 14.94
C PHE A 148 -1.97 -16.04 15.98
N LEU A 149 -1.42 -14.92 15.51
CA LEU A 149 -0.63 -13.99 16.31
C LEU A 149 -1.22 -12.58 16.29
N VAL A 150 -0.93 -11.82 17.34
CA VAL A 150 -1.30 -10.39 17.45
C VAL A 150 -0.54 -9.51 16.47
N VAL A 151 0.53 -9.99 15.85
CA VAL A 151 1.57 -9.13 15.29
C VAL A 151 1.50 -8.97 13.79
N TRP A 152 1.65 -7.72 13.40
CA TRP A 152 2.15 -7.31 12.10
C TRP A 152 3.66 -7.03 12.22
N PRO A 153 4.56 -7.64 11.44
CA PRO A 153 6.01 -7.56 11.66
C PRO A 153 6.61 -6.16 11.57
N TYR A 154 5.93 -5.23 10.94
CA TYR A 154 6.38 -3.83 10.81
C TYR A 154 5.77 -2.87 11.82
N GLU A 155 4.83 -3.33 12.63
CA GLU A 155 4.15 -2.54 13.66
C GLU A 155 4.61 -3.00 15.05
N GLY A 156 5.76 -2.56 15.58
CA GLY A 156 6.10 -2.81 16.97
C GLY A 156 5.06 -2.22 17.93
N GLN A 157 4.83 -2.86 19.01
CA GLN A 157 4.01 -2.47 20.17
C GLN A 157 2.60 -1.92 19.86
N PHE A 158 1.64 -2.82 19.72
CA PHE A 158 0.23 -2.55 19.93
C PHE A 158 -0.18 -2.93 21.34
N SER A 159 -0.86 -2.01 22.02
CA SER A 159 -1.61 -2.30 23.25
C SER A 159 -2.92 -3.01 22.93
N GLY A 160 -2.93 -3.91 21.95
CA GLY A 160 -4.13 -4.59 21.51
C GLY A 160 -4.31 -5.92 22.22
N LEU A 161 -5.16 -5.94 23.24
CA LEU A 161 -5.69 -7.18 23.82
C LEU A 161 -6.44 -7.92 22.71
N LEU A 162 -6.01 -9.14 22.36
CA LEU A 162 -6.81 -10.02 21.51
C LEU A 162 -7.97 -10.60 22.33
N ASN A 163 -9.13 -10.63 21.70
CA ASN A 163 -10.25 -11.43 22.12
C ASN A 163 -10.97 -11.90 20.85
N VAL A 164 -10.50 -13.02 20.30
CA VAL A 164 -10.95 -13.52 19.00
C VAL A 164 -11.28 -15.00 19.08
N ARG A 165 -12.43 -15.38 18.52
CA ARG A 165 -12.75 -16.79 18.26
C ARG A 165 -12.17 -17.21 16.94
N ILE A 166 -11.46 -18.33 16.92
CA ILE A 166 -10.85 -18.97 15.76
C ILE A 166 -11.52 -20.33 15.59
N SER A 167 -11.95 -20.63 14.37
CA SER A 167 -12.61 -21.89 14.06
C SER A 167 -12.42 -22.28 12.60
N ASN A 168 -12.78 -23.52 12.25
CA ASN A 168 -12.88 -24.00 10.86
C ASN A 168 -11.60 -23.74 10.06
N ILE A 169 -10.44 -24.12 10.61
CA ILE A 169 -9.18 -24.08 9.87
C ILE A 169 -9.24 -25.12 8.76
N ARG A 170 -8.95 -24.69 7.52
CA ARG A 170 -9.12 -25.55 6.33
C ARG A 170 -8.22 -25.12 5.19
N LEU A 171 -7.93 -26.06 4.30
CA LEU A 171 -7.42 -25.74 2.97
C LEU A 171 -8.57 -25.30 2.07
N ALA A 172 -8.32 -24.31 1.23
CA ALA A 172 -9.32 -23.73 0.34
C ALA A 172 -8.75 -23.48 -1.07
N GLY A 173 -9.57 -23.78 -2.08
CA GLY A 173 -9.22 -23.66 -3.49
C GLY A 173 -8.21 -24.73 -3.95
N PRO A 174 -8.25 -25.10 -5.26
CA PRO A 174 -7.22 -25.96 -5.82
C PRO A 174 -5.87 -25.22 -5.78
N PRO A 175 -4.74 -25.95 -5.63
CA PRO A 175 -3.41 -25.35 -5.73
C PRO A 175 -3.29 -24.61 -7.05
N ASP A 176 -2.53 -23.52 -7.05
CA ASP A 176 -2.18 -22.86 -8.30
C ASP A 176 -1.48 -23.87 -9.21
N HIS A 177 -1.81 -23.87 -10.50
CA HIS A 177 -1.26 -24.83 -11.48
C HIS A 177 0.24 -24.61 -11.77
N ALA A 178 0.92 -23.92 -10.91
CA ALA A 178 2.33 -23.82 -10.92
C ALA A 178 2.90 -25.23 -10.72
N ARG A 179 3.22 -25.87 -11.81
CA ARG A 179 3.95 -27.15 -11.79
C ARG A 179 5.28 -26.88 -11.10
N LYS A 180 5.71 -27.77 -10.22
CA LYS A 180 7.12 -27.84 -9.81
C LYS A 180 7.96 -28.03 -11.07
N VAL A 181 8.37 -26.92 -11.64
CA VAL A 181 9.31 -26.93 -12.75
C VAL A 181 10.64 -27.36 -12.12
N ALA A 182 11.20 -28.47 -12.59
CA ALA A 182 12.52 -28.88 -12.14
C ALA A 182 13.48 -27.70 -12.29
N LEU A 183 14.37 -27.46 -11.34
CA LEU A 183 15.31 -26.34 -11.35
C LEU A 183 16.05 -26.21 -12.69
N ALA A 184 16.40 -27.35 -13.31
CA ALA A 184 17.03 -27.41 -14.63
C ALA A 184 16.18 -26.80 -15.77
N ASN A 185 14.85 -26.74 -15.60
CA ASN A 185 13.91 -26.23 -16.61
C ASN A 185 13.23 -24.93 -16.16
N TYR A 186 13.68 -24.34 -15.07
CA TYR A 186 13.06 -23.13 -14.52
C TYR A 186 13.37 -21.88 -15.34
N LEU A 187 14.57 -21.82 -15.90
CA LEU A 187 14.96 -20.70 -16.75
C LEU A 187 14.63 -20.98 -18.21
N PRO A 188 14.11 -19.98 -18.93
CA PRO A 188 13.70 -18.66 -18.47
C PRO A 188 12.41 -18.71 -17.65
N PHE A 189 12.17 -17.73 -16.75
CA PHE A 189 10.92 -17.64 -15.98
C PHE A 189 10.10 -16.38 -16.27
N VAL A 190 10.61 -15.46 -17.08
CA VAL A 190 9.89 -14.23 -17.49
C VAL A 190 9.49 -14.37 -18.95
N ASP A 191 8.21 -14.20 -19.24
CA ASP A 191 7.66 -14.26 -20.58
C ASP A 191 7.92 -12.95 -21.39
N PRO A 192 7.59 -12.89 -22.70
CA PRO A 192 7.81 -11.71 -23.52
C PRO A 192 7.05 -10.45 -23.09
N TYR A 193 6.12 -10.56 -22.14
CA TYR A 193 5.34 -9.46 -21.58
C TYR A 193 5.75 -9.08 -20.15
N GLY A 194 6.80 -9.70 -19.60
CA GLY A 194 7.26 -9.45 -18.23
C GLY A 194 6.46 -10.19 -17.17
N GLN A 195 5.62 -11.14 -17.56
CA GLN A 195 4.82 -11.97 -16.66
C GLN A 195 5.58 -13.24 -16.30
N TYR A 196 5.18 -13.89 -15.18
CA TYR A 196 5.72 -15.20 -14.82
C TYR A 196 5.38 -16.26 -15.87
N LEU A 197 6.39 -16.85 -16.48
CA LEU A 197 6.24 -17.79 -17.61
C LEU A 197 5.48 -19.06 -17.23
N HIS A 198 5.83 -19.65 -16.06
CA HIS A 198 5.35 -20.96 -15.64
C HIS A 198 4.00 -20.93 -14.90
N GLY A 199 3.46 -19.73 -14.61
CA GLY A 199 2.15 -19.55 -13.98
C GLY A 199 1.03 -19.39 -15.00
N GLU A 200 -0.17 -19.84 -14.64
CA GLU A 200 -1.39 -19.70 -15.44
C GLU A 200 -2.48 -18.99 -14.64
N TRP A 201 -3.12 -18.01 -15.23
CA TRP A 201 -4.28 -17.32 -14.66
C TRP A 201 -5.23 -16.83 -15.75
N LYS A 202 -6.46 -16.59 -15.35
CA LYS A 202 -7.48 -16.06 -16.24
C LYS A 202 -7.03 -14.71 -16.81
N TYR A 203 -7.06 -14.57 -18.13
CA TYR A 203 -6.65 -13.38 -18.87
C TYR A 203 -5.12 -13.07 -18.85
N LYS A 204 -4.25 -14.05 -18.63
CA LYS A 204 -2.82 -13.89 -18.90
C LYS A 204 -2.60 -13.42 -20.33
N VAL A 205 -1.79 -12.37 -20.52
CA VAL A 205 -1.46 -11.86 -21.87
C VAL A 205 -0.60 -12.87 -22.59
N ARG A 206 -0.99 -13.24 -23.81
CA ARG A 206 -0.25 -14.18 -24.67
C ARG A 206 0.12 -13.57 -26.00
N THR A 207 -0.63 -12.55 -26.44
CA THR A 207 -0.48 -11.90 -27.74
C THR A 207 -0.66 -10.39 -27.62
N ASP A 208 -0.13 -9.66 -28.60
CA ASP A 208 -0.34 -8.22 -28.72
C ASP A 208 -1.82 -7.86 -28.96
N ALA A 209 -2.59 -8.80 -29.55
CA ALA A 209 -4.04 -8.64 -29.71
C ALA A 209 -4.78 -8.63 -28.37
N ASP A 210 -4.30 -9.41 -27.38
CA ASP A 210 -4.89 -9.39 -26.04
C ASP A 210 -4.76 -8.00 -25.39
N LEU A 211 -3.57 -7.37 -25.53
CA LEU A 211 -3.33 -6.01 -24.99
C LEU A 211 -4.27 -4.99 -25.65
N ARG A 212 -4.42 -5.03 -26.99
CA ARG A 212 -5.30 -4.10 -27.72
C ARG A 212 -6.78 -4.35 -27.41
N GLY A 213 -7.18 -5.62 -27.29
CA GLY A 213 -8.53 -6.01 -26.92
C GLY A 213 -8.88 -5.54 -25.50
N ASP A 214 -7.93 -5.61 -24.57
CA ASP A 214 -8.10 -5.09 -23.20
C ASP A 214 -8.31 -3.57 -23.17
N LEU A 215 -7.54 -2.81 -23.95
CA LEU A 215 -7.70 -1.36 -24.06
C LEU A 215 -9.10 -0.99 -24.58
N ALA A 216 -9.53 -1.66 -25.67
CA ALA A 216 -10.83 -1.39 -26.27
C ALA A 216 -11.99 -1.70 -25.32
N ARG A 217 -11.92 -2.84 -24.61
CA ARG A 217 -12.92 -3.23 -23.63
C ARG A 217 -12.96 -2.25 -22.45
N GLU A 218 -11.80 -1.95 -21.88
CA GLU A 218 -11.72 -1.09 -20.71
C GLU A 218 -12.22 0.33 -21.00
N ARG A 219 -11.88 0.91 -22.15
CA ARG A 219 -12.42 2.22 -22.57
C ARG A 219 -13.93 2.25 -22.60
N GLY A 220 -14.58 1.15 -22.99
CA GLY A 220 -16.04 1.02 -22.98
C GLY A 220 -16.67 0.86 -21.60
N GLU A 221 -15.89 0.51 -20.58
CA GLU A 221 -16.33 0.26 -19.22
C GLU A 221 -16.06 1.42 -18.25
N LEU A 222 -15.25 2.42 -18.65
CA LEU A 222 -14.91 3.56 -17.80
C LEU A 222 -16.14 4.39 -17.47
N LYS A 223 -16.16 4.88 -16.24
CA LYS A 223 -17.22 5.73 -15.69
C LYS A 223 -16.69 7.15 -15.49
N PRO A 224 -17.56 8.18 -15.54
CA PRO A 224 -17.18 9.53 -15.17
C PRO A 224 -16.79 9.61 -13.69
N ALA A 225 -16.16 10.71 -13.29
CA ALA A 225 -15.89 11.01 -11.87
C ALA A 225 -17.18 10.95 -11.03
N PRO A 226 -17.10 10.68 -9.71
CA PRO A 226 -18.25 10.73 -8.82
C PRO A 226 -18.98 12.08 -8.90
N GLU A 227 -20.31 12.05 -9.01
CA GLU A 227 -21.17 13.26 -9.15
C GLU A 227 -21.02 14.28 -8.02
N ALA A 228 -20.59 13.84 -6.85
CA ALA A 228 -20.40 14.71 -5.69
C ALA A 228 -19.12 15.57 -5.76
N TRP A 229 -18.34 15.47 -6.84
CA TRP A 229 -17.05 16.14 -6.99
C TRP A 229 -17.15 17.40 -7.86
N ASP A 230 -16.43 18.45 -7.43
CA ASP A 230 -16.15 19.62 -8.26
C ASP A 230 -14.98 19.34 -9.26
N GLU A 231 -14.57 20.36 -9.99
CA GLU A 231 -13.46 20.27 -10.97
C GLU A 231 -12.12 19.87 -10.37
N TYR A 232 -11.90 20.07 -9.07
CA TYR A 232 -10.72 19.64 -8.32
C TYR A 232 -10.92 18.28 -7.62
N GLY A 233 -12.10 17.68 -7.73
CA GLY A 233 -12.46 16.49 -6.96
C GLY A 233 -12.85 16.80 -5.51
N GLY A 234 -13.13 18.07 -5.19
CA GLY A 234 -13.65 18.53 -3.91
C GLY A 234 -15.15 18.25 -3.74
N TRP A 235 -15.66 18.43 -2.54
CA TRP A 235 -17.07 18.15 -2.20
C TRP A 235 -18.02 19.24 -2.73
N ALA A 236 -18.50 19.10 -3.97
CA ALA A 236 -19.32 20.09 -4.66
C ALA A 236 -20.61 20.44 -3.90
N ASN A 237 -21.23 19.48 -3.22
CA ASN A 237 -22.48 19.65 -2.47
C ASN A 237 -22.25 19.87 -0.96
N GLY A 238 -21.00 20.11 -0.56
CA GLY A 238 -20.61 20.36 0.82
C GLY A 238 -20.61 21.85 1.20
N PRO A 239 -20.15 22.16 2.42
CA PRO A 239 -19.88 23.54 2.80
C PRO A 239 -18.87 24.18 1.86
N GLN A 240 -19.18 25.39 1.38
CA GLN A 240 -18.27 26.18 0.58
C GLN A 240 -17.67 27.28 1.44
N LEU A 241 -16.33 27.36 1.41
CA LEU A 241 -15.54 28.37 2.10
C LEU A 241 -15.05 29.42 1.10
N GLU A 242 -14.28 30.39 1.56
CA GLU A 242 -13.69 31.40 0.69
C GLU A 242 -12.78 30.76 -0.37
N ALA A 243 -12.95 31.16 -1.63
CA ALA A 243 -12.09 30.78 -2.73
C ALA A 243 -10.79 31.59 -2.69
N THR A 244 -9.63 30.93 -2.63
CA THR A 244 -8.30 31.57 -2.54
C THR A 244 -7.44 31.40 -3.79
N GLY A 245 -7.91 30.61 -4.77
CA GLY A 245 -7.15 30.31 -5.97
C GLY A 245 -6.01 29.29 -5.78
N HIS A 246 -5.85 28.74 -4.58
CA HIS A 246 -4.86 27.70 -4.27
C HIS A 246 -5.37 26.76 -3.18
N PHE A 247 -4.78 25.58 -3.06
CA PHE A 247 -5.08 24.64 -1.98
C PHE A 247 -4.58 25.18 -0.63
N ARG A 248 -5.36 24.97 0.41
CA ARG A 248 -5.01 25.26 1.80
C ARG A 248 -5.55 24.18 2.73
N THR A 249 -5.24 24.26 4.01
CA THR A 249 -5.83 23.39 5.05
C THR A 249 -6.68 24.21 6.00
N GLU A 250 -7.81 23.63 6.42
CA GLU A 250 -8.72 24.29 7.35
C GLU A 250 -9.42 23.27 8.26
N LYS A 251 -9.75 23.67 9.48
CA LYS A 251 -10.46 22.82 10.44
C LYS A 251 -11.94 23.16 10.46
N VAL A 252 -12.76 22.25 9.95
CA VAL A 252 -14.21 22.42 9.86
C VAL A 252 -14.91 21.34 10.69
N ASN A 253 -15.78 21.72 11.61
CA ASN A 253 -16.51 20.84 12.51
C ASN A 253 -15.58 19.85 13.26
N GLY A 254 -14.44 20.33 13.74
CA GLY A 254 -13.48 19.54 14.51
C GLY A 254 -12.57 18.63 13.68
N LYS A 255 -12.71 18.59 12.37
CA LYS A 255 -11.89 17.79 11.46
C LYS A 255 -11.05 18.67 10.55
N TRP A 256 -9.80 18.31 10.31
CA TRP A 256 -8.96 18.93 9.32
C TRP A 256 -9.36 18.54 7.89
N TRP A 257 -9.31 19.47 6.97
CA TRP A 257 -9.57 19.28 5.55
C TRP A 257 -8.50 20.00 4.72
N PHE A 258 -8.28 19.49 3.51
CA PHE A 258 -7.86 20.40 2.45
C PHE A 258 -9.07 21.21 1.98
N VAL A 259 -8.79 22.38 1.43
CA VAL A 259 -9.78 23.23 0.75
C VAL A 259 -9.28 23.48 -0.65
N THR A 260 -10.12 23.27 -1.66
CA THR A 260 -9.78 23.51 -3.07
C THR A 260 -9.58 24.99 -3.37
N PRO A 261 -8.95 25.34 -4.50
CA PRO A 261 -8.84 26.74 -4.95
C PRO A 261 -10.17 27.48 -5.01
N THR A 262 -11.27 26.76 -5.28
CA THR A 262 -12.65 27.29 -5.36
C THR A 262 -13.40 27.26 -4.03
N GLY A 263 -12.78 26.82 -2.94
CA GLY A 263 -13.34 26.86 -1.59
C GLY A 263 -14.12 25.61 -1.16
N HIS A 264 -14.13 24.53 -1.93
CA HIS A 264 -14.77 23.28 -1.52
C HIS A 264 -13.89 22.46 -0.58
N LEU A 265 -14.51 21.77 0.36
CA LEU A 265 -13.82 20.82 1.24
C LEU A 265 -13.28 19.64 0.40
N PHE A 266 -12.06 19.24 0.67
CA PHE A 266 -11.37 18.22 -0.13
C PHE A 266 -10.67 17.21 0.77
N TYR A 267 -10.83 15.93 0.44
CA TYR A 267 -10.03 14.82 0.99
C TYR A 267 -9.22 14.20 -0.15
N SER A 268 -7.91 14.15 0.00
CA SER A 268 -7.02 13.68 -1.04
C SER A 268 -6.97 12.15 -1.09
N LEU A 269 -7.65 11.56 -2.06
CA LEU A 269 -7.59 10.12 -2.33
C LEU A 269 -6.70 9.89 -3.55
N GLY A 270 -5.46 9.41 -3.32
CA GLY A 270 -4.41 9.41 -4.33
C GLY A 270 -3.77 8.06 -4.62
N ILE A 271 -3.05 8.01 -5.75
CA ILE A 271 -2.18 6.89 -6.12
C ILE A 271 -0.80 7.45 -6.48
N ASN A 272 0.25 6.88 -5.87
CA ASN A 272 1.64 7.22 -6.15
C ASN A 272 2.18 6.49 -7.39
N VAL A 273 3.22 7.03 -7.99
CA VAL A 273 4.03 6.37 -9.05
C VAL A 273 3.21 6.05 -10.29
N VAL A 274 2.42 7.01 -10.77
CA VAL A 274 1.69 6.88 -12.04
C VAL A 274 2.60 7.30 -13.17
N LYS A 275 3.20 6.32 -13.87
CA LYS A 275 4.15 6.55 -14.95
C LYS A 275 4.14 5.44 -16.01
N THR A 276 4.76 5.68 -17.16
CA THR A 276 4.79 4.72 -18.28
C THR A 276 5.77 3.59 -18.09
N ASP A 277 6.79 3.79 -17.27
CA ASP A 277 7.82 2.80 -16.99
C ASP A 277 7.67 2.16 -15.60
N SER A 278 8.51 1.24 -15.28
CA SER A 278 8.81 0.78 -13.94
C SER A 278 10.25 1.14 -13.58
N ASP A 279 10.54 1.19 -12.29
CA ASP A 279 11.92 1.29 -11.82
C ASP A 279 12.76 0.20 -12.49
N ALA A 280 14.01 0.54 -12.86
CA ALA A 280 14.88 -0.36 -13.62
C ALA A 280 14.99 -1.72 -12.90
N PRO A 281 14.62 -2.82 -13.56
CA PRO A 281 14.77 -4.13 -12.94
C PRO A 281 16.25 -4.47 -12.79
N ASN A 282 16.63 -5.04 -11.64
CA ASN A 282 17.96 -5.58 -11.41
C ASN A 282 18.39 -6.64 -12.44
N GLY A 283 17.43 -7.17 -13.18
CA GLY A 283 17.57 -8.37 -13.99
C GLY A 283 18.09 -8.18 -15.40
N TYR A 284 18.40 -6.99 -15.89
CA TYR A 284 18.97 -6.85 -17.24
C TYR A 284 20.36 -7.49 -17.40
N MET A 285 21.02 -7.75 -16.29
CA MET A 285 22.28 -8.50 -16.23
C MET A 285 22.11 -10.01 -16.50
N HIS A 286 20.90 -10.56 -16.25
CA HIS A 286 20.56 -11.99 -16.32
C HIS A 286 19.66 -12.28 -17.52
N ARG A 287 20.22 -12.25 -18.72
CA ARG A 287 19.46 -12.48 -19.96
C ARG A 287 18.79 -13.84 -20.04
N ASP A 288 19.33 -14.82 -19.34
CA ASP A 288 18.82 -16.18 -19.23
C ASP A 288 17.50 -16.30 -18.45
N TRP A 289 17.10 -15.24 -17.74
CA TRP A 289 15.80 -15.23 -17.04
C TRP A 289 14.62 -14.97 -17.96
N TYR A 290 14.86 -14.44 -19.14
CA TYR A 290 13.84 -13.92 -20.06
C TYR A 290 13.73 -14.77 -21.32
N VAL A 291 12.51 -15.06 -21.75
CA VAL A 291 12.26 -15.61 -23.09
C VAL A 291 12.70 -14.61 -24.16
N SER A 292 12.36 -13.36 -23.98
CA SER A 292 12.76 -12.25 -24.85
C SER A 292 12.89 -10.98 -24.03
N PRO A 293 14.09 -10.66 -23.54
CA PRO A 293 14.28 -9.41 -22.81
C PRO A 293 13.98 -8.21 -23.71
N PRO A 294 13.37 -7.13 -23.17
CA PRO A 294 13.19 -5.89 -23.91
C PRO A 294 14.53 -5.40 -24.44
N GLN A 295 14.56 -4.91 -25.68
CA GLN A 295 15.79 -4.33 -26.24
C GLN A 295 16.18 -3.09 -25.44
N THR A 296 17.43 -3.07 -24.97
CA THR A 296 18.16 -1.94 -24.34
C THR A 296 17.32 -0.94 -23.54
N ALA A 297 17.50 -0.93 -22.22
CA ALA A 297 17.00 0.08 -21.26
C ALA A 297 15.48 0.34 -21.21
N MET A 298 14.66 -0.40 -21.94
CA MET A 298 13.21 -0.25 -21.95
C MET A 298 12.58 -1.21 -20.94
N SER A 299 11.72 -0.69 -20.05
CA SER A 299 10.96 -1.53 -19.12
C SER A 299 9.84 -2.31 -19.84
N PHE A 300 9.44 -3.46 -19.28
CA PHE A 300 8.30 -4.22 -19.79
C PHE A 300 7.00 -3.40 -19.85
N PRO A 301 6.64 -2.57 -18.85
CA PRO A 301 5.48 -1.70 -18.95
C PRO A 301 5.51 -0.81 -20.19
N THR A 302 6.62 -0.11 -20.45
CA THR A 302 6.76 0.74 -21.64
C THR A 302 6.61 -0.06 -22.92
N TRP A 303 7.20 -1.26 -22.97
CA TRP A 303 7.09 -2.17 -24.13
C TRP A 303 5.65 -2.63 -24.35
N ASN A 304 4.95 -3.03 -23.28
CA ASN A 304 3.56 -3.47 -23.33
C ASN A 304 2.62 -2.32 -23.74
N LEU A 305 2.87 -1.10 -23.25
CA LEU A 305 2.08 0.08 -23.62
C LEU A 305 2.23 0.43 -25.10
N ARG A 306 3.44 0.37 -25.69
CA ARG A 306 3.62 0.53 -27.14
C ARG A 306 2.77 -0.45 -27.95
N LYS A 307 2.72 -1.72 -27.53
CA LYS A 307 1.91 -2.75 -28.18
C LYS A 307 0.42 -2.53 -27.96
N LYS A 308 0.03 -2.13 -26.75
CA LYS A 308 -1.35 -1.86 -26.34
C LYS A 308 -1.96 -0.71 -27.14
N PHE A 309 -1.20 0.38 -27.32
CA PHE A 309 -1.64 1.58 -28.07
C PHE A 309 -1.31 1.50 -29.56
N GLY A 310 -0.49 0.55 -29.98
CA GLY A 310 -0.11 0.34 -31.39
C GLY A 310 0.78 1.43 -31.98
N LYS A 311 1.43 2.25 -31.15
CA LYS A 311 2.31 3.34 -31.57
C LYS A 311 3.46 3.56 -30.59
N THR A 312 4.57 4.15 -31.10
CA THR A 312 5.74 4.46 -30.28
C THR A 312 5.55 5.70 -29.41
N ASP A 313 4.85 6.69 -29.94
CA ASP A 313 4.49 7.93 -29.26
C ASP A 313 3.10 7.78 -28.63
N PHE A 314 3.03 7.04 -27.55
CA PHE A 314 1.77 6.67 -26.88
C PHE A 314 1.53 7.45 -25.57
N ALA A 315 2.51 8.20 -25.09
CA ALA A 315 2.50 8.70 -23.72
C ALA A 315 1.32 9.62 -23.41
N GLU A 316 0.99 10.54 -24.31
CA GLU A 316 -0.14 11.46 -24.14
C GLU A 316 -1.48 10.70 -24.10
N ASP A 317 -1.75 9.83 -25.09
CA ASP A 317 -2.96 9.00 -25.12
C ASP A 317 -3.06 8.08 -23.89
N TYR A 318 -1.93 7.60 -23.39
CA TYR A 318 -1.89 6.79 -22.20
C TYR A 318 -2.26 7.60 -20.96
N TYR A 319 -1.71 8.81 -20.82
CA TYR A 319 -2.00 9.64 -19.65
C TYR A 319 -3.43 10.16 -19.66
N ASP A 320 -4.00 10.51 -20.81
CA ASP A 320 -5.43 10.80 -20.92
C ASP A 320 -6.28 9.61 -20.47
N PHE A 321 -5.94 8.41 -20.95
CA PHE A 321 -6.61 7.18 -20.54
C PHE A 321 -6.45 6.88 -19.04
N VAL A 322 -5.29 7.16 -18.46
CA VAL A 322 -5.06 7.02 -17.01
C VAL A 322 -5.92 8.00 -16.23
N LEU A 323 -6.07 9.24 -16.68
CA LEU A 323 -6.94 10.21 -16.01
C LEU A 323 -8.41 9.76 -16.01
N ASP A 324 -8.90 9.21 -17.13
CA ASP A 324 -10.22 8.60 -17.21
C ASP A 324 -10.37 7.39 -16.28
N ARG A 325 -9.31 6.57 -16.14
CA ARG A 325 -9.25 5.49 -15.14
C ARG A 325 -9.38 6.01 -13.72
N LEU A 326 -8.61 7.06 -13.37
CA LEU A 326 -8.65 7.63 -12.03
C LEU A 326 -10.04 8.16 -11.71
N ASP A 327 -10.71 8.82 -12.67
CA ASP A 327 -12.10 9.21 -12.54
C ASP A 327 -13.02 8.01 -12.30
N SER A 328 -12.89 6.98 -13.13
CA SER A 328 -13.68 5.75 -13.04
C SER A 328 -13.45 4.99 -11.75
N TRP A 329 -12.26 5.07 -11.17
CA TRP A 329 -11.91 4.43 -9.89
C TRP A 329 -12.18 5.29 -8.67
N GLY A 330 -12.69 6.51 -8.84
CA GLY A 330 -12.98 7.42 -7.73
C GLY A 330 -11.72 7.94 -7.02
N ILE A 331 -10.65 8.17 -7.78
CA ILE A 331 -9.37 8.71 -7.32
C ILE A 331 -9.25 10.16 -7.79
N ASN A 332 -9.09 11.10 -6.87
CA ASN A 332 -9.07 12.53 -7.17
C ASN A 332 -7.67 13.17 -7.16
N THR A 333 -6.63 12.42 -6.81
CA THR A 333 -5.27 12.99 -6.65
C THR A 333 -4.22 12.12 -7.34
N ILE A 334 -3.33 12.75 -8.10
CA ILE A 334 -2.10 12.15 -8.58
C ILE A 334 -1.06 12.25 -7.45
N GLY A 335 -0.60 11.10 -6.94
CA GLY A 335 0.35 11.02 -5.84
C GLY A 335 1.80 11.27 -6.27
N ASN A 336 2.69 11.26 -5.28
CA ASN A 336 4.12 11.52 -5.49
C ASN A 336 4.77 10.52 -6.47
N TRP A 337 5.91 10.90 -7.07
CA TRP A 337 6.71 10.15 -8.06
C TRP A 337 5.95 9.78 -9.34
N SER A 338 4.83 10.41 -9.60
CA SER A 338 4.13 10.31 -10.88
C SER A 338 4.84 11.14 -11.95
N ASP A 339 4.61 10.79 -13.21
CA ASP A 339 5.25 11.46 -14.33
C ASP A 339 4.76 12.91 -14.48
N GLY A 340 5.70 13.83 -14.69
CA GLY A 340 5.39 15.23 -14.95
C GLY A 340 4.55 15.46 -16.22
N ALA A 341 4.64 14.58 -17.21
CA ALA A 341 3.78 14.67 -18.40
C ALA A 341 2.30 14.45 -18.06
N LEU A 342 2.00 13.59 -17.07
CA LEU A 342 0.63 13.39 -16.58
C LEU A 342 0.10 14.64 -15.86
N THR A 343 0.90 15.27 -14.98
CA THR A 343 0.47 16.45 -14.23
C THR A 343 0.25 17.67 -15.14
N LYS A 344 1.00 17.76 -16.24
CA LYS A 344 0.87 18.84 -17.24
C LYS A 344 -0.47 18.87 -17.97
N LEU A 345 -1.22 17.77 -17.97
CA LEU A 345 -2.56 17.74 -18.57
C LEU A 345 -3.59 18.56 -17.76
N GLY A 346 -3.28 18.96 -16.52
CA GLY A 346 -4.07 19.90 -15.72
C GLY A 346 -5.49 19.41 -15.37
N ARG A 347 -5.73 18.10 -15.39
CA ARG A 347 -7.07 17.52 -15.18
C ARG A 347 -7.32 17.07 -13.74
N LYS A 348 -6.29 16.92 -12.91
CA LYS A 348 -6.43 16.46 -11.51
C LYS A 348 -5.43 17.12 -10.59
N PRO A 349 -5.81 17.38 -9.34
CA PRO A 349 -4.86 17.78 -8.30
C PRO A 349 -3.72 16.77 -8.14
N TYR A 350 -2.55 17.29 -7.77
CA TYR A 350 -1.37 16.47 -7.59
C TYR A 350 -0.44 16.98 -6.49
N MET A 351 0.46 16.11 -6.05
CA MET A 351 1.52 16.41 -5.10
C MET A 351 2.87 16.01 -5.68
N LEU A 352 3.90 16.81 -5.45
CA LEU A 352 5.26 16.56 -5.91
C LEU A 352 6.26 16.60 -4.77
N ALA A 353 7.48 16.14 -5.03
CA ALA A 353 8.60 16.29 -4.13
C ALA A 353 9.72 17.12 -4.75
N PHE A 354 10.39 17.89 -3.90
CA PHE A 354 11.77 18.30 -4.16
C PHE A 354 12.67 17.19 -3.61
N ASP A 355 13.33 16.48 -4.51
CA ASP A 355 14.25 15.41 -4.13
C ASP A 355 15.56 16.00 -3.64
N LEU A 356 16.00 15.54 -2.48
CA LEU A 356 17.28 15.92 -1.87
C LEU A 356 18.41 14.93 -2.22
N SER A 357 18.12 13.86 -2.97
CA SER A 357 19.14 12.94 -3.44
C SER A 357 20.05 13.65 -4.44
N GLY A 358 21.36 13.49 -4.28
CA GLY A 358 22.34 14.16 -5.14
C GLY A 358 22.60 15.63 -4.82
N VAL A 359 21.88 16.24 -3.87
CA VAL A 359 22.17 17.59 -3.40
C VAL A 359 23.36 17.56 -2.42
N ASP A 360 24.34 18.44 -2.64
CA ASP A 360 25.53 18.59 -1.77
C ASP A 360 25.16 19.33 -0.48
N LEU A 361 24.43 18.66 0.40
CA LEU A 361 24.08 19.15 1.74
C LEU A 361 25.04 18.58 2.79
N PRO A 362 25.41 19.34 3.83
CA PRO A 362 26.17 18.82 4.97
C PRO A 362 25.45 17.62 5.59
N LYS A 363 26.21 16.57 5.95
CA LYS A 363 25.67 15.32 6.50
C LYS A 363 26.40 14.89 7.76
N LEU A 364 25.65 14.32 8.69
CA LEU A 364 26.15 13.61 9.84
C LEU A 364 26.71 12.22 9.42
N SER A 365 27.52 11.61 10.25
CA SER A 365 28.07 10.27 10.03
C SER A 365 26.98 9.19 9.85
N GLY A 366 25.78 9.40 10.41
CA GLY A 366 24.61 8.52 10.25
C GLY A 366 23.80 8.77 8.96
N GLY A 367 24.27 9.64 8.04
CA GLY A 367 23.66 9.89 6.75
C GLY A 367 22.52 10.93 6.75
N PHE A 368 22.03 11.36 7.90
CA PHE A 368 21.09 12.49 7.99
C PHE A 368 21.82 13.82 7.73
N TYR A 369 21.07 14.86 7.43
CA TYR A 369 21.63 16.18 7.18
C TYR A 369 22.11 16.85 8.47
N ASP A 370 23.28 17.48 8.44
CA ASP A 370 23.75 18.35 9.51
C ASP A 370 23.06 19.73 9.40
N THR A 371 21.89 19.81 10.00
CA THR A 371 21.03 21.00 9.94
C THR A 371 21.51 22.13 10.86
N LEU A 372 22.52 21.85 11.68
CA LEU A 372 23.20 22.87 12.52
C LEU A 372 24.42 23.46 11.82
N ASP A 373 24.87 22.89 10.69
CA ASP A 373 25.89 23.51 9.84
C ASP A 373 25.39 24.85 9.28
N ALA A 374 26.19 25.86 9.38
CA ALA A 374 25.85 27.24 8.97
C ALA A 374 25.48 27.36 7.48
N THR A 375 25.89 26.41 6.64
CA THR A 375 25.63 26.44 5.18
C THR A 375 24.39 25.64 4.78
N PHE A 376 23.83 24.83 5.69
CA PHE A 376 22.75 23.89 5.36
C PHE A 376 21.53 24.60 4.77
N ALA A 377 21.00 25.62 5.46
CA ALA A 377 19.79 26.33 5.05
C ALA A 377 19.94 27.00 3.69
N ASP A 378 21.07 27.68 3.45
CA ASP A 378 21.35 28.38 2.20
C ASP A 378 21.53 27.38 1.03
N LYS A 379 22.25 26.29 1.24
CA LYS A 379 22.41 25.23 0.23
C LYS A 379 21.08 24.57 -0.12
N LEU A 380 20.26 24.26 0.88
CA LEU A 380 18.92 23.72 0.66
C LEU A 380 18.04 24.68 -0.12
N LYS A 381 18.01 25.96 0.27
CA LYS A 381 17.24 26.99 -0.42
C LYS A 381 17.68 27.14 -1.87
N ALA A 382 18.99 27.20 -2.13
CA ALA A 382 19.55 27.30 -3.48
C ALA A 382 19.16 26.07 -4.33
N SER A 383 19.18 24.87 -3.75
CA SER A 383 18.77 23.64 -4.45
C SER A 383 17.30 23.64 -4.84
N VAL A 384 16.41 24.02 -3.91
CA VAL A 384 14.96 24.13 -4.18
C VAL A 384 14.70 25.20 -5.25
N GLN A 385 15.38 26.34 -5.20
CA GLN A 385 15.28 27.40 -6.20
C GLN A 385 15.74 26.92 -7.58
N ALA A 386 16.86 26.23 -7.66
CA ALA A 386 17.38 25.68 -8.90
C ALA A 386 16.39 24.68 -9.52
N ALA A 387 15.85 23.76 -8.73
CA ALA A 387 14.87 22.77 -9.19
C ALA A 387 13.57 23.43 -9.68
N ALA A 388 13.09 24.48 -9.01
CA ALA A 388 11.90 25.24 -9.39
C ALA A 388 12.09 26.08 -10.67
N GLN A 389 13.32 26.30 -11.13
CA GLN A 389 13.65 27.08 -12.32
C GLN A 389 14.03 26.23 -13.53
N VAL A 390 14.11 24.92 -13.41
CA VAL A 390 14.40 24.03 -14.55
C VAL A 390 13.25 24.11 -15.55
N ALA A 391 13.52 24.74 -16.69
CA ALA A 391 12.52 24.95 -17.74
C ALA A 391 11.87 23.63 -18.18
N GLY A 392 10.54 23.60 -18.16
CA GLY A 392 9.77 22.44 -18.56
C GLY A 392 9.72 21.30 -17.53
N SER A 393 10.34 21.44 -16.35
CA SER A 393 10.19 20.46 -15.26
C SER A 393 8.79 20.52 -14.64
N ALA A 394 8.39 19.41 -14.01
CA ALA A 394 7.14 19.36 -13.24
C ALA A 394 7.17 20.32 -12.05
N GLN A 395 8.32 20.48 -11.38
CA GLN A 395 8.49 21.39 -10.26
C GLN A 395 8.32 22.86 -10.68
N ALA A 396 8.95 23.29 -11.79
CA ALA A 396 8.82 24.66 -12.30
C ALA A 396 7.36 25.01 -12.67
N GLN A 397 6.63 24.08 -13.28
CA GLN A 397 5.20 24.26 -13.57
C GLN A 397 4.37 24.33 -12.29
N ALA A 398 4.60 23.41 -11.36
CA ALA A 398 3.81 23.24 -10.15
C ALA A 398 3.84 24.46 -9.20
N VAL A 399 4.87 25.30 -9.27
CA VAL A 399 5.02 26.52 -8.46
C VAL A 399 3.77 27.42 -8.55
N THR A 400 3.21 27.57 -9.75
CA THR A 400 2.06 28.45 -10.03
C THR A 400 0.78 27.71 -10.38
N ASP A 401 0.84 26.40 -10.67
CA ASP A 401 -0.30 25.59 -11.11
C ASP A 401 -1.33 25.42 -9.98
N PRO A 402 -2.59 25.87 -10.12
CA PRO A 402 -3.61 25.70 -9.09
C PRO A 402 -3.93 24.22 -8.78
N MET A 403 -3.65 23.28 -9.69
CA MET A 403 -3.81 21.85 -9.44
C MET A 403 -2.75 21.27 -8.49
N CYS A 404 -1.60 21.94 -8.33
CA CYS A 404 -0.59 21.51 -7.35
C CYS A 404 -1.03 21.84 -5.92
N ILE A 405 -1.24 20.81 -5.10
CA ILE A 405 -1.60 20.93 -3.68
C ILE A 405 -0.39 21.44 -2.88
N GLY A 406 0.78 20.87 -3.14
CA GLY A 406 1.99 21.23 -2.41
C GLY A 406 3.15 20.27 -2.68
N PHE A 407 4.21 20.47 -1.90
CA PHE A 407 5.47 19.76 -2.08
C PHE A 407 5.90 19.03 -0.82
N PHE A 408 6.42 17.82 -1.01
CA PHE A 408 7.24 17.12 -0.03
C PHE A 408 8.69 17.58 -0.17
N ILE A 409 9.45 17.56 0.92
CA ILE A 409 10.91 17.71 0.90
C ILE A 409 11.52 16.59 1.72
N GLY A 410 12.23 15.70 1.04
CA GLY A 410 12.73 14.45 1.61
C GLY A 410 11.68 13.34 1.67
N ASN A 411 12.17 12.11 1.82
CA ASN A 411 11.35 10.91 1.96
C ASN A 411 12.02 9.91 2.90
N GLU A 412 11.28 9.43 3.90
CA GLU A 412 11.70 8.39 4.84
C GLU A 412 13.08 8.62 5.47
N LEU A 413 13.37 9.87 5.81
CA LEU A 413 14.65 10.26 6.35
C LEU A 413 14.90 9.57 7.71
N SER A 414 16.13 9.10 7.89
CA SER A 414 16.60 8.53 9.16
C SER A 414 17.03 9.63 10.11
N PHE A 415 16.07 10.24 10.81
CA PHE A 415 16.32 11.30 11.77
C PHE A 415 17.24 10.81 12.90
N PRO A 416 18.23 11.62 13.34
CA PRO A 416 19.11 11.24 14.44
C PRO A 416 18.36 11.18 15.77
N THR A 417 18.97 10.61 16.80
CA THR A 417 18.39 10.57 18.14
C THR A 417 18.41 11.95 18.83
N ASP A 418 19.35 12.82 18.46
CA ASP A 418 19.42 14.19 18.96
C ASP A 418 18.37 15.07 18.28
N SER A 419 17.42 15.53 19.06
CA SER A 419 16.31 16.38 18.60
C SER A 419 16.70 17.79 18.20
N ALA A 420 17.92 18.24 18.50
CA ALA A 420 18.42 19.56 18.11
C ALA A 420 18.40 19.78 16.58
N TYR A 421 18.50 18.70 15.81
CA TYR A 421 18.52 18.73 14.34
C TYR A 421 17.13 18.83 13.70
N TYR A 422 16.03 18.58 14.43
CA TYR A 422 14.70 18.43 13.84
C TYR A 422 14.09 19.77 13.42
N GLU A 423 13.98 20.71 14.34
CA GLU A 423 13.37 22.02 14.05
C GLU A 423 14.12 22.80 12.97
N PRO A 424 15.47 22.92 12.97
CA PRO A 424 16.20 23.57 11.90
C PRO A 424 15.94 22.97 10.52
N PHE A 425 15.79 21.62 10.43
CA PHE A 425 15.43 20.96 9.18
C PHE A 425 14.09 21.42 8.62
N PHE A 426 13.02 21.31 9.41
CA PHE A 426 11.67 21.66 8.93
C PHE A 426 11.53 23.16 8.66
N LYS A 427 12.18 24.00 9.46
CA LYS A 427 12.25 25.45 9.26
C LYS A 427 12.89 25.79 7.90
N ALA A 428 14.08 25.26 7.64
CA ALA A 428 14.80 25.51 6.39
C ALA A 428 13.99 25.01 5.17
N CYS A 429 13.34 23.85 5.27
CA CYS A 429 12.46 23.34 4.21
C CYS A 429 11.27 24.28 3.95
N LYS A 430 10.58 24.75 4.99
CA LYS A 430 9.46 25.69 4.86
C LYS A 430 9.89 27.01 4.24
N GLU A 431 11.00 27.57 4.68
CA GLU A 431 11.54 28.83 4.17
C GLU A 431 12.02 28.70 2.72
N ALA A 432 12.67 27.58 2.37
CA ALA A 432 13.09 27.30 1.01
C ALA A 432 11.88 27.21 0.05
N LEU A 433 10.83 26.47 0.45
CA LEU A 433 9.61 26.37 -0.34
C LEU A 433 8.89 27.71 -0.46
N ALA A 434 8.72 28.44 0.63
CA ALA A 434 8.06 29.75 0.64
C ALA A 434 8.74 30.76 -0.28
N ALA A 435 10.05 30.65 -0.49
CA ALA A 435 10.80 31.51 -1.39
C ALA A 435 10.49 31.31 -2.88
N VAL A 436 10.02 30.10 -3.28
CA VAL A 436 9.73 29.77 -4.69
C VAL A 436 8.24 29.57 -4.95
N ALA A 437 7.49 29.07 -3.98
CA ALA A 437 6.08 28.68 -4.12
C ALA A 437 5.26 29.06 -2.87
N PRO A 438 5.10 30.36 -2.58
CA PRO A 438 4.49 30.84 -1.32
C PRO A 438 3.03 30.41 -1.13
N SER A 439 2.29 30.14 -2.21
CA SER A 439 0.90 29.64 -2.17
C SER A 439 0.79 28.13 -2.08
N LYS A 440 1.90 27.38 -2.03
CA LYS A 440 1.89 25.92 -1.98
C LYS A 440 2.15 25.40 -0.57
N LEU A 441 1.49 24.30 -0.25
CA LEU A 441 1.62 23.68 1.06
C LEU A 441 2.96 22.93 1.18
N TYR A 442 3.62 23.07 2.32
CA TYR A 442 4.70 22.19 2.72
C TYR A 442 4.11 20.92 3.36
N LEU A 443 4.25 19.81 2.65
CA LEU A 443 3.62 18.54 2.99
C LEU A 443 4.51 17.64 3.88
N GLY A 444 5.61 18.16 4.41
CA GLY A 444 6.55 17.43 5.26
C GLY A 444 7.46 16.48 4.48
N SER A 445 8.02 15.47 5.17
CA SER A 445 9.11 14.61 4.68
C SER A 445 8.73 13.14 4.63
N ARG A 446 7.44 12.81 4.54
CA ARG A 446 6.93 11.43 4.37
C ARG A 446 7.55 10.47 5.39
N PHE A 447 7.25 10.68 6.67
CA PHE A 447 7.83 9.89 7.75
C PHE A 447 7.67 8.39 7.52
N LYS A 448 8.74 7.63 7.74
CA LYS A 448 8.78 6.17 7.55
C LYS A 448 7.78 5.39 8.42
N SER A 449 7.26 5.98 9.47
CA SER A 449 6.37 5.33 10.43
C SER A 449 5.51 6.36 11.13
N LEU A 450 4.34 5.93 11.60
CA LEU A 450 3.54 6.67 12.59
C LEU A 450 4.24 6.74 13.97
N ARG A 451 5.29 5.97 14.18
CA ARG A 451 6.03 5.83 15.45
C ARG A 451 7.27 6.68 15.49
N ASN A 452 7.10 7.97 15.47
CA ASN A 452 8.21 8.87 15.67
C ASN A 452 8.18 9.46 17.09
N SER A 453 9.33 9.96 17.55
CA SER A 453 9.42 10.62 18.86
C SER A 453 8.50 11.84 18.94
N GLU A 454 8.02 12.16 20.14
CA GLU A 454 7.21 13.38 20.36
C GLU A 454 7.96 14.64 19.92
N ALA A 455 9.27 14.68 20.11
CA ALA A 455 10.11 15.80 19.68
C ALA A 455 10.08 15.98 18.15
N LEU A 456 10.13 14.89 17.37
CA LEU A 456 10.06 14.96 15.90
C LEU A 456 8.68 15.44 15.43
N TRP A 457 7.60 14.92 16.02
CA TRP A 457 6.25 15.40 15.73
C TRP A 457 6.06 16.87 16.06
N THR A 458 6.59 17.33 17.21
CA THR A 458 6.51 18.72 17.64
C THR A 458 7.24 19.65 16.67
N ALA A 459 8.45 19.29 16.26
CA ALA A 459 9.21 20.07 15.29
C ALA A 459 8.50 20.14 13.93
N ALA A 460 8.00 19.02 13.42
CA ALA A 460 7.25 18.99 12.17
C ALA A 460 5.96 19.83 12.25
N ALA A 461 5.20 19.69 13.33
CA ALA A 461 3.94 20.41 13.52
C ALA A 461 4.10 21.93 13.56
N LYS A 462 5.26 22.42 13.93
CA LYS A 462 5.56 23.86 13.96
C LYS A 462 5.73 24.46 12.55
N TRP A 463 6.26 23.69 11.62
CA TRP A 463 6.71 24.20 10.32
C TRP A 463 5.98 23.61 9.12
N CYS A 464 5.48 22.37 9.20
CA CYS A 464 4.72 21.75 8.12
C CYS A 464 3.28 22.25 8.11
N ASP A 465 2.72 22.51 6.92
CA ASP A 465 1.29 22.76 6.75
C ASP A 465 0.51 21.44 6.87
N VAL A 466 1.12 20.34 6.44
CA VAL A 466 0.61 18.95 6.55
C VAL A 466 1.77 18.04 6.93
N ILE A 467 1.55 17.13 7.86
CA ILE A 467 2.54 16.10 8.21
C ILE A 467 2.24 14.83 7.41
N SER A 468 3.15 14.43 6.53
CA SER A 468 2.98 13.23 5.73
C SER A 468 3.68 12.02 6.35
N VAL A 469 3.03 10.85 6.25
CA VAL A 469 3.52 9.61 6.84
C VAL A 469 3.33 8.44 5.88
N ASN A 470 4.40 7.71 5.62
CA ASN A 470 4.37 6.41 4.96
C ASN A 470 4.20 5.35 6.05
N SER A 471 3.05 4.69 6.06
CA SER A 471 2.77 3.72 7.12
C SER A 471 2.03 2.51 6.57
N TYR A 472 2.69 1.39 6.62
CA TYR A 472 2.19 0.11 6.12
C TYR A 472 1.54 -0.66 7.25
N VAL A 473 0.31 -0.27 7.58
CA VAL A 473 -0.46 -0.72 8.73
C VAL A 473 -1.82 -1.28 8.30
N ALA A 474 -2.39 -2.17 9.09
CA ALA A 474 -3.73 -2.70 8.82
C ALA A 474 -4.85 -1.70 9.19
N SER A 475 -4.56 -0.72 10.04
CA SER A 475 -5.51 0.29 10.50
C SER A 475 -4.81 1.57 10.94
N VAL A 476 -5.45 2.71 10.71
CA VAL A 476 -5.00 4.01 11.23
C VAL A 476 -5.38 4.24 12.70
N ALA A 477 -6.11 3.32 13.35
CA ALA A 477 -6.45 3.40 14.76
C ALA A 477 -5.22 3.44 15.67
N VAL A 478 -4.09 2.92 15.20
CA VAL A 478 -2.78 3.05 15.88
C VAL A 478 -2.43 4.49 16.24
N PHE A 479 -2.99 5.44 15.48
CA PHE A 479 -2.72 6.85 15.66
C PHE A 479 -3.52 7.47 16.83
N THR A 480 -4.53 6.75 17.34
CA THR A 480 -5.42 7.19 18.44
C THR A 480 -5.17 6.49 19.76
N ASP A 481 -4.50 5.33 19.77
CA ASP A 481 -4.36 4.47 20.95
C ASP A 481 -3.29 4.95 21.97
N GLY A 482 -3.13 6.24 22.12
CA GLY A 482 -2.52 6.85 23.30
C GLY A 482 -1.00 6.97 23.33
N GLN A 483 -0.25 6.22 22.54
CA GLN A 483 1.22 6.33 22.49
C GLN A 483 1.73 7.36 21.46
N TYR A 484 0.91 7.68 20.46
CA TYR A 484 1.26 8.59 19.36
C TYR A 484 0.13 9.60 19.16
N ALA A 485 -0.13 10.37 20.21
CA ALA A 485 -1.24 11.30 20.25
C ALA A 485 -1.10 12.42 19.20
N ALA A 486 -1.56 12.19 17.98
CA ALA A 486 -1.89 13.26 17.04
C ALA A 486 -2.64 14.45 17.70
N PRO A 487 -3.50 14.23 18.73
CA PRO A 487 -4.14 15.32 19.45
C PRO A 487 -3.21 16.39 20.01
N LYS A 488 -1.97 16.06 20.35
CA LYS A 488 -1.03 17.04 20.92
C LYS A 488 -0.56 18.10 19.91
N PHE A 489 -0.65 17.83 18.60
CA PHE A 489 -0.02 18.68 17.60
C PHE A 489 -1.00 19.54 16.79
N ASP A 490 -2.28 19.19 16.80
CA ASP A 490 -3.37 19.84 16.04
C ASP A 490 -2.98 20.27 14.62
N ARG A 491 -2.46 19.35 13.84
CA ARG A 491 -2.05 19.51 12.44
C ARG A 491 -2.67 18.45 11.57
N PRO A 492 -3.01 18.77 10.30
CA PRO A 492 -3.49 17.78 9.38
C PRO A 492 -2.40 16.74 9.06
N VAL A 493 -2.81 15.50 8.85
CA VAL A 493 -1.95 14.37 8.54
C VAL A 493 -2.34 13.77 7.20
N LEU A 494 -1.36 13.54 6.34
CA LEU A 494 -1.52 12.81 5.08
C LEU A 494 -0.93 11.40 5.24
N HIS A 495 -1.75 10.37 5.05
CA HIS A 495 -1.26 9.01 4.88
C HIS A 495 -0.70 8.86 3.47
N SER A 496 0.58 9.19 3.31
CA SER A 496 1.22 9.42 2.02
C SER A 496 1.66 8.15 1.31
N GLU A 497 1.76 7.02 2.04
CA GLU A 497 1.91 5.68 1.47
C GLU A 497 1.27 4.63 2.32
N PHE A 498 0.55 3.73 1.67
CA PHE A 498 0.09 2.45 2.20
C PHE A 498 -0.22 1.48 1.06
N HIS A 499 -0.16 0.20 1.32
CA HIS A 499 -0.67 -0.83 0.41
C HIS A 499 -1.09 -2.08 1.15
N PHE A 500 -1.83 -2.92 0.42
CA PHE A 500 -2.02 -4.34 0.70
C PHE A 500 -1.67 -5.11 -0.57
N GLY A 501 -0.97 -6.21 -0.45
CA GLY A 501 -0.58 -7.03 -1.57
C GLY A 501 -0.93 -8.50 -1.39
N THR A 502 -0.87 -9.26 -2.48
CA THR A 502 -1.14 -10.70 -2.46
C THR A 502 -0.33 -11.42 -3.54
N LEU A 503 -0.21 -12.73 -3.44
CA LEU A 503 0.48 -13.55 -4.45
C LEU A 503 -0.51 -13.99 -5.54
N HIS A 504 -0.73 -13.15 -6.53
CA HIS A 504 -1.63 -13.43 -7.64
C HIS A 504 -0.97 -13.09 -8.98
N ARG A 505 -1.46 -13.62 -10.10
CA ARG A 505 -0.88 -13.40 -11.44
C ARG A 505 0.62 -13.69 -11.52
N GLY A 506 1.11 -14.69 -10.75
CA GLY A 506 2.49 -15.15 -10.79
C GLY A 506 3.51 -14.26 -10.08
N MET A 507 3.08 -13.26 -9.33
CA MET A 507 3.98 -12.42 -8.55
C MET A 507 4.53 -13.16 -7.32
N PHE A 508 5.74 -12.80 -6.90
CA PHE A 508 6.51 -13.52 -5.89
C PHE A 508 6.42 -12.95 -4.49
N SER A 509 6.03 -11.69 -4.36
CA SER A 509 5.92 -11.04 -3.07
C SER A 509 4.64 -10.21 -2.95
N ALA A 510 4.01 -10.30 -1.79
CA ALA A 510 2.82 -9.53 -1.43
C ALA A 510 3.15 -8.15 -0.81
N GLY A 511 4.42 -7.79 -0.72
CA GLY A 511 4.85 -6.53 -0.13
C GLY A 511 4.73 -6.50 1.40
N LEU A 512 4.63 -5.28 1.94
CA LEU A 512 4.75 -5.04 3.38
C LEU A 512 3.48 -5.39 4.16
N CYS A 513 2.30 -5.36 3.50
CA CYS A 513 1.02 -5.72 4.10
C CYS A 513 0.35 -6.87 3.32
N PRO A 514 0.82 -8.12 3.50
CA PRO A 514 0.29 -9.26 2.78
C PRO A 514 -1.11 -9.64 3.23
N VAL A 515 -1.96 -9.95 2.26
CA VAL A 515 -3.32 -10.48 2.44
C VAL A 515 -3.53 -11.68 1.53
N GLY A 516 -4.55 -12.50 1.81
CA GLY A 516 -4.72 -13.77 1.14
C GLY A 516 -5.11 -13.67 -0.34
N ASP A 517 -6.01 -12.77 -0.71
CA ASP A 517 -6.51 -12.65 -2.07
C ASP A 517 -6.91 -11.22 -2.46
N GLN A 518 -7.32 -11.02 -3.71
CA GLN A 518 -7.73 -9.71 -4.23
C GLN A 518 -9.00 -9.16 -3.55
N CYS A 519 -9.85 -10.00 -3.00
CA CYS A 519 -11.03 -9.54 -2.26
C CYS A 519 -10.66 -9.02 -0.87
N GLU A 520 -9.74 -9.66 -0.19
CA GLU A 520 -9.18 -9.17 1.07
C GLU A 520 -8.38 -7.88 0.86
N ARG A 521 -7.66 -7.78 -0.24
CA ARG A 521 -6.95 -6.57 -0.66
C ARG A 521 -7.91 -5.39 -0.80
N ALA A 522 -9.01 -5.59 -1.51
CA ALA A 522 -10.08 -4.60 -1.68
C ALA A 522 -10.77 -4.23 -0.35
N ARG A 523 -11.02 -5.22 0.51
CA ARG A 523 -11.63 -5.02 1.83
C ARG A 523 -10.72 -4.18 2.73
N ASN A 524 -9.44 -4.51 2.78
CA ASN A 524 -8.49 -3.78 3.62
C ASN A 524 -8.25 -2.36 3.10
N TYR A 525 -8.23 -2.13 1.78
CA TYR A 525 -8.23 -0.79 1.20
C TYR A 525 -9.41 0.05 1.72
N LYS A 526 -10.64 -0.49 1.62
CA LYS A 526 -11.85 0.20 2.12
C LYS A 526 -11.77 0.48 3.61
N ARG A 527 -11.30 -0.48 4.40
CA ARG A 527 -11.22 -0.36 5.86
C ARG A 527 -10.25 0.73 6.29
N ILE A 528 -9.04 0.73 5.76
CA ILE A 528 -8.03 1.72 6.17
C ILE A 528 -8.42 3.13 5.74
N VAL A 529 -8.94 3.30 4.53
CA VAL A 529 -9.38 4.62 4.06
C VAL A 529 -10.62 5.10 4.83
N ALA A 530 -11.60 4.22 5.08
CA ALA A 530 -12.76 4.58 5.90
C ALA A 530 -12.37 4.96 7.34
N GLY A 531 -11.36 4.29 7.91
CA GLY A 531 -10.78 4.67 9.20
C GLY A 531 -10.18 6.08 9.17
N ALA A 532 -9.37 6.37 8.14
CA ALA A 532 -8.76 7.68 7.96
C ALA A 532 -9.82 8.79 7.70
N LEU A 533 -10.88 8.50 6.94
CA LEU A 533 -11.98 9.43 6.70
C LEU A 533 -12.72 9.80 8.00
N ARG A 534 -12.89 8.87 8.92
CA ARG A 534 -13.53 9.16 10.22
C ARG A 534 -12.60 9.91 11.18
N HIS A 535 -11.30 9.75 11.00
CA HIS A 535 -10.31 10.34 11.90
C HIS A 535 -10.20 11.86 11.70
N PRO A 536 -10.15 12.68 12.78
CA PRO A 536 -10.18 14.14 12.66
C PRO A 536 -8.97 14.76 11.98
N TYR A 537 -7.82 14.10 12.00
CA TYR A 537 -6.56 14.67 11.51
C TYR A 537 -6.20 14.27 10.07
N PHE A 538 -6.65 13.10 9.58
CA PHE A 538 -6.26 12.68 8.23
C PHE A 538 -6.99 13.50 7.17
N VAL A 539 -6.22 14.08 6.24
CA VAL A 539 -6.70 14.88 5.10
C VAL A 539 -6.53 14.16 3.77
N GLY A 540 -5.92 12.99 3.76
CA GLY A 540 -5.74 12.18 2.56
C GLY A 540 -5.14 10.82 2.83
N SER A 541 -5.26 9.94 1.82
CA SER A 541 -4.72 8.58 1.81
C SER A 541 -4.23 8.25 0.40
N HIS A 542 -2.93 7.98 0.24
CA HIS A 542 -2.32 7.71 -1.04
C HIS A 542 -1.78 6.28 -1.10
N TRP A 543 -2.29 5.53 -2.08
CA TRP A 543 -1.85 4.15 -2.31
C TRP A 543 -0.46 4.11 -2.94
N PHE A 544 0.42 3.25 -2.45
CA PHE A 544 1.70 2.92 -3.05
C PHE A 544 1.64 1.49 -3.59
N GLN A 545 1.60 1.25 -4.92
CA GLN A 545 1.72 2.22 -6.03
C GLN A 545 0.73 1.87 -7.18
N TYR A 546 0.79 2.62 -8.29
CA TYR A 546 -0.12 2.45 -9.43
C TYR A 546 0.02 1.08 -10.12
N ARG A 547 1.24 0.63 -10.39
CA ARG A 547 1.53 -0.64 -11.08
C ARG A 547 2.29 -1.60 -10.15
N ASP A 548 2.09 -2.92 -10.35
CA ASP A 548 2.93 -3.93 -9.72
C ASP A 548 4.41 -3.67 -10.01
N GLN A 549 5.25 -3.98 -9.06
CA GLN A 549 6.69 -3.88 -9.26
C GLN A 549 7.18 -4.97 -10.23
N PRO A 550 8.37 -4.83 -10.82
CA PRO A 550 8.91 -5.84 -11.72
C PRO A 550 9.01 -7.21 -11.04
N LEU A 551 8.64 -8.28 -11.76
CA LEU A 551 8.75 -9.66 -11.27
C LEU A 551 10.17 -9.98 -10.78
N VAL A 552 11.18 -9.45 -11.46
CA VAL A 552 12.60 -9.62 -11.16
C VAL A 552 13.14 -8.65 -10.09
N GLY A 553 12.30 -7.78 -9.57
CA GLY A 553 12.64 -6.78 -8.58
C GLY A 553 13.11 -5.43 -9.15
N ARG A 554 12.92 -4.37 -8.35
CA ARG A 554 13.48 -3.04 -8.56
C ARG A 554 14.98 -3.02 -8.19
N GLY A 555 15.63 -1.86 -8.33
CA GLY A 555 17.01 -1.66 -7.93
C GLY A 555 17.32 -1.94 -6.45
N ASP A 556 16.32 -1.80 -5.58
CA ASP A 556 16.38 -2.15 -4.14
C ASP A 556 15.91 -3.59 -3.83
N GLY A 557 15.55 -4.35 -4.87
CA GLY A 557 15.13 -5.74 -4.78
C GLY A 557 13.65 -5.99 -4.50
N GLU A 558 12.82 -4.95 -4.38
CA GLU A 558 11.38 -5.15 -4.20
C GLU A 558 10.70 -5.64 -5.47
N ASN A 559 9.82 -6.65 -5.34
CA ASN A 559 9.05 -7.24 -6.43
C ASN A 559 7.58 -7.48 -6.03
N TYR A 560 6.95 -6.47 -5.45
CA TYR A 560 5.67 -6.56 -4.79
C TYR A 560 4.48 -6.54 -5.76
N GLN A 561 3.48 -7.41 -5.51
CA GLN A 561 2.16 -7.27 -6.13
C GLN A 561 1.29 -6.29 -5.33
N ILE A 562 1.41 -5.02 -5.66
CA ILE A 562 0.74 -3.93 -4.95
C ILE A 562 0.04 -2.94 -5.89
N GLY A 563 0.14 -3.12 -7.20
CA GLY A 563 -0.42 -2.22 -8.21
C GLY A 563 -1.95 -2.20 -8.25
N PHE A 564 -2.51 -1.12 -8.73
CA PHE A 564 -3.87 -1.09 -9.26
C PHE A 564 -3.94 -1.81 -10.61
N VAL A 565 -2.82 -1.84 -11.33
CA VAL A 565 -2.63 -2.59 -12.57
C VAL A 565 -1.40 -3.50 -12.49
N ASP A 566 -1.37 -4.56 -13.30
CA ASP A 566 -0.21 -5.43 -13.45
C ASP A 566 0.81 -4.89 -14.48
N VAL A 567 1.87 -5.66 -14.75
CA VAL A 567 2.94 -5.32 -15.72
C VAL A 567 2.41 -5.13 -17.14
N CYS A 568 1.29 -5.74 -17.49
CA CYS A 568 0.59 -5.62 -18.77
C CYS A 568 -0.45 -4.49 -18.78
N ASP A 569 -0.44 -3.63 -17.75
CA ASP A 569 -1.38 -2.53 -17.59
C ASP A 569 -2.86 -2.99 -17.53
N ARG A 570 -3.11 -4.13 -16.88
CA ARG A 570 -4.45 -4.68 -16.65
C ARG A 570 -4.88 -4.40 -15.22
N PRO A 571 -6.06 -3.78 -15.01
CA PRO A 571 -6.57 -3.48 -13.68
C PRO A 571 -6.82 -4.73 -12.84
N TYR A 572 -6.79 -4.55 -11.52
CA TYR A 572 -7.33 -5.49 -10.53
C TYR A 572 -8.76 -5.09 -10.17
N PRO A 573 -9.79 -5.72 -10.76
CA PRO A 573 -11.16 -5.19 -10.69
C PRO A 573 -11.73 -5.05 -9.28
N ALA A 574 -11.33 -5.92 -8.35
CA ALA A 574 -11.81 -5.86 -6.97
C ALA A 574 -11.30 -4.59 -6.26
N LEU A 575 -10.01 -4.26 -6.44
CA LEU A 575 -9.40 -3.06 -5.88
C LEU A 575 -9.99 -1.78 -6.52
N CYS A 576 -10.12 -1.76 -7.84
CA CYS A 576 -10.70 -0.62 -8.56
C CYS A 576 -12.14 -0.32 -8.13
N ARG A 577 -12.97 -1.37 -7.98
CA ARG A 577 -14.34 -1.21 -7.45
C ARG A 577 -14.35 -0.69 -6.00
N ALA A 578 -13.48 -1.21 -5.15
CA ALA A 578 -13.36 -0.75 -3.77
C ALA A 578 -12.96 0.73 -3.69
N ALA A 579 -12.04 1.15 -4.54
CA ALA A 579 -11.64 2.55 -4.63
C ALA A 579 -12.80 3.44 -5.11
N ARG A 580 -13.54 3.01 -6.14
CA ARG A 580 -14.74 3.70 -6.64
C ARG A 580 -15.79 3.89 -5.54
N GLU A 581 -16.12 2.82 -4.82
CA GLU A 581 -17.08 2.87 -3.71
C GLU A 581 -16.64 3.86 -2.62
N VAL A 582 -15.34 3.88 -2.30
CA VAL A 582 -14.79 4.84 -1.35
C VAL A 582 -14.90 6.28 -1.88
N GLY A 583 -14.51 6.52 -3.13
CA GLY A 583 -14.57 7.84 -3.76
C GLY A 583 -15.99 8.42 -3.81
N GLU A 584 -16.99 7.57 -4.06
CA GLU A 584 -18.41 7.95 -4.07
C GLU A 584 -18.94 8.34 -2.68
N MET A 585 -18.48 7.65 -1.60
CA MET A 585 -19.02 7.87 -0.25
C MET A 585 -18.12 8.72 0.66
N MET A 586 -16.89 9.06 0.25
CA MET A 586 -15.88 9.60 1.14
C MET A 586 -16.30 10.87 1.88
N TYR A 587 -16.97 11.80 1.21
CA TYR A 587 -17.39 13.05 1.82
C TYR A 587 -18.51 12.86 2.84
N ASN A 588 -19.47 11.97 2.55
CA ASN A 588 -20.52 11.62 3.50
C ASN A 588 -19.94 10.94 4.74
N VAL A 589 -19.06 9.95 4.56
CA VAL A 589 -18.39 9.27 5.67
C VAL A 589 -17.57 10.24 6.51
N ARG A 590 -16.83 11.17 5.86
CA ARG A 590 -16.03 12.15 6.59
C ARG A 590 -16.89 13.16 7.34
N ALA A 591 -18.03 13.52 6.79
CA ALA A 591 -18.99 14.40 7.45
C ALA A 591 -19.79 13.72 8.59
N GLY A 592 -19.68 12.39 8.73
CA GLY A 592 -20.42 11.62 9.74
C GLY A 592 -21.89 11.34 9.36
N LYS A 593 -22.16 11.32 8.04
CA LYS A 593 -23.49 11.06 7.47
C LYS A 593 -23.63 9.60 7.03
#